data_0c40d9325f9afb8684edb7585297683e
#
_entry.id   0c40d9325f9afb8684edb7585297683e
#
_cell.length_a   1.000
_cell.length_b   1.000
_cell.length_c   1.000
_cell.angle_alpha   90.00
_cell.angle_beta   90.00
_cell.angle_gamma   90.00
#
_symmetry.space_group_name_H-M   'P 1'
#
loop_
_entity.id
_entity.type
_entity.pdbx_description
1 polymer ?
#
loop_
_entity_poly.entity_id
_entity_poly.type
_entity_poly.pdbx_seq_one_letter_code
_entity_poly.pdbx_strand_id
1 'polypeptide(L)'
;MEATIEILKLLLPSLFVFLTAWIVLRAFLNRETDVVQGLLARDAENRRVDLLKTTNETLLPMRLQAYERMTLFCSRMEIGQLVTNTDATPSMTAEMYKMALIMQVEEEFNHNITQQVYMTDDLWNIVLLAKKEVTQICQKLHLDLIKEYENKGIEGAPSSKDFLDALVAYLSENPQIGYIQALSAIKKEVGVLFN
;
A
#
# COMPACT_ATOMS: atom_id res chain seq x y z
N MET A 1 46.58 -59.05 49.95
CA MET A 1 46.07 -59.32 48.61
C MET A 1 44.66 -59.93 48.62
N GLU A 2 44.32 -60.87 49.45
CA GLU A 2 42.98 -61.49 49.51
C GLU A 2 41.87 -60.50 49.90
N ALA A 3 42.07 -59.64 50.92
CA ALA A 3 41.07 -58.61 51.29
C ALA A 3 40.77 -57.58 50.22
N THR A 4 41.73 -57.25 49.39
CA THR A 4 41.53 -56.30 48.28
C THR A 4 40.71 -56.94 47.12
N ILE A 5 40.83 -58.24 46.92
CA ILE A 5 40.07 -58.99 45.97
C ILE A 5 38.62 -59.19 46.42
N GLU A 6 38.35 -59.38 47.68
CA GLU A 6 37.01 -59.49 48.25
C GLU A 6 36.26 -58.17 48.19
N ILE A 7 36.90 -57.04 48.52
CA ILE A 7 36.33 -55.69 48.37
C ILE A 7 35.99 -55.38 46.91
N LEU A 8 36.88 -55.77 45.97
CA LEU A 8 36.66 -55.55 44.53
C LEU A 8 35.49 -56.39 44.02
N LYS A 9 35.31 -57.63 44.45
CA LYS A 9 34.15 -58.48 44.09
C LYS A 9 32.84 -57.91 44.59
N LEU A 10 32.81 -57.19 45.71
CA LEU A 10 31.62 -56.57 46.27
C LEU A 10 31.28 -55.21 45.61
N LEU A 11 32.31 -54.46 45.18
CA LEU A 11 32.16 -53.15 44.54
C LEU A 11 31.78 -53.22 43.06
N LEU A 12 32.25 -54.25 42.36
CA LEU A 12 32.06 -54.42 40.92
C LEU A 12 30.55 -54.47 40.50
N PRO A 13 29.69 -55.30 41.20
CA PRO A 13 28.24 -55.30 40.86
C PRO A 13 27.54 -54.01 41.18
N SER A 14 27.88 -53.34 42.29
CA SER A 14 27.26 -52.05 42.66
C SER A 14 27.64 -50.95 41.69
N LEU A 15 28.88 -50.91 41.18
CA LEU A 15 29.34 -49.99 40.16
C LEU A 15 28.59 -50.21 38.82
N PHE A 16 28.39 -51.49 38.46
CA PHE A 16 27.68 -51.86 37.24
C PHE A 16 26.21 -51.41 37.29
N VAL A 17 25.51 -51.61 38.43
CA VAL A 17 24.14 -51.16 38.62
C VAL A 17 24.06 -49.65 38.60
N PHE A 18 24.99 -48.94 39.23
CA PHE A 18 25.06 -47.50 39.20
C PHE A 18 25.24 -46.95 37.75
N LEU A 19 26.14 -47.56 37.00
CA LEU A 19 26.47 -47.15 35.62
C LEU A 19 25.29 -47.37 34.66
N THR A 20 24.58 -48.48 34.80
CA THR A 20 23.37 -48.77 34.04
C THR A 20 22.24 -47.81 34.39
N ALA A 21 22.01 -47.57 35.68
CA ALA A 21 21.00 -46.58 36.11
C ALA A 21 21.32 -45.19 35.62
N TRP A 22 22.59 -44.76 35.63
CA TRP A 22 23.05 -43.48 35.12
C TRP A 22 22.79 -43.35 33.60
N ILE A 23 23.12 -44.40 32.82
CA ILE A 23 22.90 -44.39 31.36
C ILE A 23 21.40 -44.29 31.04
N VAL A 24 20.57 -45.08 31.71
CA VAL A 24 19.11 -45.06 31.51
C VAL A 24 18.50 -43.70 31.89
N LEU A 25 18.90 -43.16 33.05
CA LEU A 25 18.42 -41.86 33.50
C LEU A 25 18.82 -40.75 32.52
N ARG A 26 20.06 -40.74 32.09
CA ARG A 26 20.55 -39.76 31.10
C ARG A 26 19.84 -39.89 29.74
N ALA A 27 19.58 -41.09 29.25
CA ALA A 27 18.83 -41.31 28.04
C ALA A 27 17.39 -40.87 28.14
N PHE A 28 16.75 -41.05 29.31
CA PHE A 28 15.40 -40.61 29.58
C PHE A 28 15.29 -39.08 29.61
N LEU A 29 16.18 -38.42 30.37
CA LEU A 29 16.20 -36.95 30.45
C LEU A 29 16.46 -36.27 29.11
N ASN A 30 17.37 -36.81 28.32
CA ASN A 30 17.62 -36.26 26.99
C ASN A 30 16.40 -36.40 26.06
N ARG A 31 15.66 -37.49 26.18
CA ARG A 31 14.47 -37.75 25.35
C ARG A 31 13.31 -36.84 25.73
N GLU A 32 13.13 -36.50 27.02
CA GLU A 32 12.12 -35.55 27.45
C GLU A 32 12.41 -34.10 26.95
N THR A 33 13.68 -33.68 26.99
CA THR A 33 14.07 -32.36 26.50
C THR A 33 13.81 -32.19 25.02
N ASP A 34 14.09 -33.19 24.20
CA ASP A 34 13.85 -33.16 22.75
C ASP A 34 12.35 -33.10 22.42
N VAL A 35 11.51 -33.86 23.17
CA VAL A 35 10.05 -33.83 22.98
C VAL A 35 9.46 -32.48 23.38
N VAL A 36 9.88 -31.94 24.54
CA VAL A 36 9.40 -30.63 25.00
C VAL A 36 9.83 -29.51 24.07
N GLN A 37 11.08 -29.52 23.61
CA GLN A 37 11.54 -28.53 22.61
C GLN A 37 10.78 -28.64 21.29
N GLY A 38 10.51 -29.85 20.83
CA GLY A 38 9.71 -30.08 19.62
C GLY A 38 8.26 -29.59 19.74
N LEU A 39 7.63 -29.77 20.92
CA LEU A 39 6.29 -29.24 21.19
C LEU A 39 6.28 -27.71 21.27
N LEU A 40 7.26 -27.11 21.96
CA LEU A 40 7.37 -25.65 22.04
C LEU A 40 7.63 -25.01 20.69
N ALA A 41 8.45 -25.62 19.83
CA ALA A 41 8.72 -25.15 18.48
C ALA A 41 7.44 -25.21 17.60
N ARG A 42 6.67 -26.30 17.70
CA ARG A 42 5.37 -26.42 17.00
C ARG A 42 4.34 -25.41 17.49
N ASP A 43 4.25 -25.20 18.80
CA ASP A 43 3.35 -24.21 19.39
C ASP A 43 3.71 -22.79 18.94
N ALA A 44 5.00 -22.46 18.91
CA ALA A 44 5.47 -21.17 18.43
C ALA A 44 5.13 -20.95 16.94
N GLU A 45 5.30 -21.98 16.09
CA GLU A 45 4.95 -21.90 14.67
C GLU A 45 3.43 -21.81 14.47
N ASN A 46 2.64 -22.59 15.18
CA ASN A 46 1.18 -22.52 15.14
C ASN A 46 0.67 -21.13 15.54
N ARG A 47 1.18 -20.57 16.64
CA ARG A 47 0.84 -19.19 17.05
C ARG A 47 1.23 -18.15 16.01
N ARG A 48 2.38 -18.32 15.36
CA ARG A 48 2.81 -17.44 14.26
C ARG A 48 1.86 -17.52 13.07
N VAL A 49 1.48 -18.72 12.66
CA VAL A 49 0.51 -18.94 11.57
C VAL A 49 -0.86 -18.36 11.92
N ASP A 50 -1.35 -18.56 13.15
CA ASP A 50 -2.63 -18.01 13.60
C ASP A 50 -2.61 -16.48 13.66
N LEU A 51 -1.51 -15.89 14.13
CA LEU A 51 -1.34 -14.43 14.13
C LEU A 51 -1.33 -13.87 12.70
N LEU A 52 -0.61 -14.50 11.76
CA LEU A 52 -0.59 -14.09 10.36
C LEU A 52 -1.97 -14.21 9.72
N LYS A 53 -2.71 -15.29 10.00
CA LYS A 53 -4.06 -15.49 9.52
C LYS A 53 -5.02 -14.44 10.05
N THR A 54 -5.04 -14.20 11.37
CA THR A 54 -5.89 -13.19 12.00
C THR A 54 -5.54 -11.79 11.52
N THR A 55 -4.25 -11.49 11.35
CA THR A 55 -3.79 -10.21 10.80
C THR A 55 -4.28 -10.02 9.36
N ASN A 56 -4.16 -11.03 8.51
CA ASN A 56 -4.66 -10.97 7.14
C ASN A 56 -6.18 -10.81 7.08
N GLU A 57 -6.94 -11.55 7.90
CA GLU A 57 -8.39 -11.43 7.97
C GLU A 57 -8.85 -10.02 8.38
N THR A 58 -8.08 -9.32 9.21
CA THR A 58 -8.39 -7.95 9.65
C THR A 58 -7.89 -6.89 8.66
N LEU A 59 -6.69 -7.05 8.11
CA LEU A 59 -6.08 -6.05 7.23
C LEU A 59 -6.63 -6.10 5.80
N LEU A 60 -7.05 -7.26 5.31
CA LEU A 60 -7.55 -7.39 3.95
C LEU A 60 -8.76 -6.48 3.66
N PRO A 61 -9.81 -6.43 4.51
CA PRO A 61 -10.92 -5.50 4.31
C PRO A 61 -10.49 -4.03 4.30
N MET A 62 -9.54 -3.66 5.18
CA MET A 62 -9.01 -2.28 5.23
C MET A 62 -8.25 -1.91 3.96
N ARG A 63 -7.45 -2.83 3.44
CA ARG A 63 -6.74 -2.65 2.16
C ARG A 63 -7.72 -2.52 1.00
N LEU A 64 -8.73 -3.37 0.92
CA LEU A 64 -9.75 -3.29 -0.13
C LEU A 64 -10.50 -1.95 -0.08
N GLN A 65 -10.88 -1.48 1.12
CA GLN A 65 -11.50 -0.17 1.28
C GLN A 65 -10.56 0.96 0.84
N ALA A 66 -9.26 0.86 1.12
CA ALA A 66 -8.29 1.83 0.67
C ALA A 66 -8.17 1.87 -0.86
N TYR A 67 -8.14 0.72 -1.53
CA TYR A 67 -8.13 0.65 -3.00
C TYR A 67 -9.43 1.17 -3.62
N GLU A 68 -10.58 0.89 -3.01
CA GLU A 68 -11.86 1.44 -3.44
C GLU A 68 -11.84 2.96 -3.40
N ARG A 69 -11.44 3.56 -2.27
CA ARG A 69 -11.31 5.01 -2.10
C ARG A 69 -10.35 5.62 -3.11
N MET A 70 -9.21 4.97 -3.35
CA MET A 70 -8.22 5.46 -4.30
C MET A 70 -8.70 5.34 -5.75
N THR A 71 -9.47 4.30 -6.07
CA THR A 71 -10.14 4.16 -7.36
C THR A 71 -11.13 5.30 -7.60
N LEU A 72 -11.94 5.65 -6.58
CA LEU A 72 -12.86 6.78 -6.63
C LEU A 72 -12.12 8.11 -6.78
N PHE A 73 -11.02 8.31 -6.04
CA PHE A 73 -10.18 9.49 -6.21
C PHE A 73 -9.65 9.61 -7.63
N CYS A 74 -9.05 8.54 -8.18
CA CYS A 74 -8.55 8.54 -9.56
C CYS A 74 -9.66 8.85 -10.57
N SER A 75 -10.85 8.28 -10.40
CA SER A 75 -11.98 8.55 -11.28
C SER A 75 -12.46 10.00 -11.19
N ARG A 76 -12.48 10.59 -10.00
CA ARG A 76 -12.93 11.98 -9.77
C ARG A 76 -11.93 13.03 -10.25
N MET A 77 -10.64 12.71 -10.29
CA MET A 77 -9.61 13.60 -10.82
C MET A 77 -9.48 13.53 -12.36
N GLU A 78 -10.21 12.65 -13.02
CA GLU A 78 -10.36 12.73 -14.48
C GLU A 78 -10.92 14.10 -14.86
N ILE A 79 -10.26 14.80 -15.79
CA ILE A 79 -10.62 16.18 -16.12
C ILE A 79 -12.07 16.32 -16.60
N GLY A 80 -12.57 15.35 -17.36
CA GLY A 80 -13.99 15.34 -17.78
C GLY A 80 -14.95 15.33 -16.58
N GLN A 81 -14.65 14.54 -15.56
CA GLN A 81 -15.43 14.49 -14.31
C GLN A 81 -15.26 15.79 -13.49
N LEU A 82 -14.04 16.32 -13.39
CA LEU A 82 -13.77 17.58 -12.70
C LEU A 82 -14.57 18.72 -13.30
N VAL A 83 -14.56 18.85 -14.63
CA VAL A 83 -15.32 19.88 -15.36
C VAL A 83 -16.84 19.73 -15.13
N THR A 84 -17.34 18.49 -15.13
CA THR A 84 -18.77 18.23 -14.88
C THR A 84 -19.19 18.60 -13.47
N ASN A 85 -18.28 18.47 -12.51
CA ASN A 85 -18.55 18.72 -11.08
C ASN A 85 -18.19 20.14 -10.62
N THR A 86 -17.61 20.97 -11.50
CA THR A 86 -17.19 22.35 -11.19
C THR A 86 -17.92 23.34 -12.07
N ASP A 87 -18.83 24.10 -11.51
CA ASP A 87 -19.63 25.08 -12.25
C ASP A 87 -18.76 26.23 -12.77
N ALA A 88 -18.73 26.38 -14.08
CA ALA A 88 -18.16 27.56 -14.74
C ALA A 88 -19.21 28.67 -14.81
N THR A 89 -19.15 29.63 -13.89
CA THR A 89 -20.06 30.79 -13.94
C THR A 89 -19.55 31.84 -14.90
N PRO A 90 -20.46 32.60 -15.59
CA PRO A 90 -20.05 33.64 -16.56
C PRO A 90 -19.20 34.77 -15.96
N SER A 91 -19.25 34.95 -14.65
CA SER A 91 -18.46 35.96 -13.94
C SER A 91 -17.05 35.50 -13.52
N MET A 92 -16.72 34.21 -13.72
CA MET A 92 -15.40 33.65 -13.39
C MET A 92 -14.42 33.89 -14.53
N THR A 93 -13.19 34.27 -14.16
CA THR A 93 -12.06 34.27 -15.09
C THR A 93 -11.48 32.85 -15.28
N ALA A 94 -10.72 32.65 -16.33
CA ALA A 94 -9.97 31.42 -16.56
C ALA A 94 -9.08 31.05 -15.37
N GLU A 95 -8.44 32.04 -14.74
CA GLU A 95 -7.63 31.86 -13.53
C GLU A 95 -8.44 31.31 -12.36
N MET A 96 -9.61 31.92 -12.10
CA MET A 96 -10.49 31.47 -11.00
C MET A 96 -11.00 30.05 -11.23
N TYR A 97 -11.38 29.73 -12.46
CA TYR A 97 -11.89 28.40 -12.81
C TYR A 97 -10.79 27.34 -12.74
N LYS A 98 -9.59 27.63 -13.29
CA LYS A 98 -8.40 26.78 -13.11
C LYS A 98 -8.11 26.49 -11.64
N MET A 99 -8.14 27.55 -10.79
CA MET A 99 -7.91 27.39 -9.35
C MET A 99 -8.97 26.50 -8.71
N ALA A 100 -10.24 26.64 -9.07
CA ALA A 100 -11.31 25.80 -8.56
C ALA A 100 -11.09 24.30 -8.91
N LEU A 101 -10.72 24.00 -10.15
CA LEU A 101 -10.39 22.61 -10.56
C LEU A 101 -9.21 22.03 -9.76
N ILE A 102 -8.13 22.81 -9.62
CA ILE A 102 -6.95 22.36 -8.86
C ILE A 102 -7.29 22.15 -7.39
N MET A 103 -8.04 23.07 -6.78
CA MET A 103 -8.45 22.95 -5.37
C MET A 103 -9.32 21.71 -5.15
N GLN A 104 -10.24 21.40 -6.06
CA GLN A 104 -11.05 20.18 -5.97
C GLN A 104 -10.19 18.91 -5.97
N VAL A 105 -9.18 18.85 -6.83
CA VAL A 105 -8.22 17.70 -6.84
C VAL A 105 -7.44 17.62 -5.53
N GLU A 106 -6.99 18.76 -5.01
CA GLU A 106 -6.23 18.81 -3.75
C GLU A 106 -7.10 18.39 -2.55
N GLU A 107 -8.33 18.86 -2.48
CA GLU A 107 -9.28 18.50 -1.42
C GLU A 107 -9.58 16.99 -1.43
N GLU A 108 -9.90 16.43 -2.58
CA GLU A 108 -10.13 14.98 -2.74
C GLU A 108 -8.87 14.17 -2.38
N PHE A 109 -7.69 14.64 -2.77
CA PHE A 109 -6.44 14.00 -2.42
C PHE A 109 -6.19 14.01 -0.92
N ASN A 110 -6.32 15.18 -0.27
CA ASN A 110 -6.11 15.34 1.17
C ASN A 110 -7.10 14.50 1.99
N HIS A 111 -8.33 14.35 1.50
CA HIS A 111 -9.32 13.47 2.11
C HIS A 111 -8.91 11.99 2.09
N ASN A 112 -8.12 11.59 1.10
CA ASN A 112 -7.69 10.20 0.90
C ASN A 112 -6.21 9.93 1.26
N ILE A 113 -5.46 10.93 1.73
CA ILE A 113 -3.99 10.82 1.96
C ILE A 113 -3.62 9.71 2.95
N THR A 114 -4.48 9.41 3.91
CA THR A 114 -4.25 8.36 4.91
C THR A 114 -4.27 6.95 4.32
N GLN A 115 -4.85 6.77 3.13
CA GLN A 115 -4.94 5.47 2.47
C GLN A 115 -3.57 4.94 2.00
N GLN A 116 -2.56 5.82 1.90
CA GLN A 116 -1.19 5.44 1.54
C GLN A 116 -0.60 4.32 2.40
N VAL A 117 -1.00 4.20 3.68
CA VAL A 117 -0.47 3.18 4.59
C VAL A 117 -0.88 1.75 4.23
N TYR A 118 -1.88 1.59 3.37
CA TYR A 118 -2.42 0.31 2.93
C TYR A 118 -1.96 -0.12 1.54
N MET A 119 -1.18 0.71 0.85
CA MET A 119 -0.70 0.53 -0.52
C MET A 119 0.81 0.38 -0.56
N THR A 120 1.32 -0.11 -1.69
CA THR A 120 2.76 -0.08 -1.97
C THR A 120 3.21 1.34 -2.32
N ASP A 121 4.48 1.64 -2.04
CA ASP A 121 5.09 2.91 -2.41
C ASP A 121 5.04 3.15 -3.92
N ASP A 122 5.20 2.11 -4.72
CA ASP A 122 5.12 2.19 -6.18
C ASP A 122 3.73 2.64 -6.65
N LEU A 123 2.67 2.03 -6.11
CA LEU A 123 1.30 2.45 -6.43
C LEU A 123 1.04 3.88 -5.99
N TRP A 124 1.45 4.23 -4.78
CA TRP A 124 1.29 5.59 -4.27
C TRP A 124 1.97 6.63 -5.16
N ASN A 125 3.21 6.35 -5.60
CA ASN A 125 3.94 7.22 -6.52
C ASN A 125 3.23 7.37 -7.88
N ILE A 126 2.62 6.31 -8.43
CA ILE A 126 1.84 6.38 -9.67
C ILE A 126 0.62 7.30 -9.47
N VAL A 127 -0.07 7.20 -8.35
CA VAL A 127 -1.21 8.09 -8.01
C VAL A 127 -0.77 9.55 -7.89
N LEU A 128 0.38 9.81 -7.24
CA LEU A 128 0.96 11.16 -7.15
C LEU A 128 1.31 11.74 -8.53
N LEU A 129 1.87 10.93 -9.42
CA LEU A 129 2.18 11.34 -10.79
C LEU A 129 0.90 11.67 -11.57
N ALA A 130 -0.16 10.86 -11.44
CA ALA A 130 -1.43 11.12 -12.08
C ALA A 130 -2.08 12.44 -11.59
N LYS A 131 -2.07 12.68 -10.28
CA LYS A 131 -2.50 13.95 -9.69
C LYS A 131 -1.70 15.14 -10.26
N LYS A 132 -0.37 15.00 -10.32
CA LYS A 132 0.53 16.03 -10.85
C LYS A 132 0.25 16.32 -12.33
N GLU A 133 -0.04 15.30 -13.14
CA GLU A 133 -0.40 15.46 -14.55
C GLU A 133 -1.63 16.37 -14.70
N VAL A 134 -2.71 16.12 -13.96
CA VAL A 134 -3.93 16.93 -13.99
C VAL A 134 -3.63 18.41 -13.67
N THR A 135 -2.90 18.66 -12.59
CA THR A 135 -2.56 20.03 -12.19
C THR A 135 -1.68 20.73 -13.22
N GLN A 136 -0.73 20.00 -13.82
CA GLN A 136 0.15 20.53 -14.87
C GLN A 136 -0.62 20.84 -16.17
N ILE A 137 -1.58 20.00 -16.56
CA ILE A 137 -2.44 20.27 -17.72
C ILE A 137 -3.20 21.57 -17.50
N CYS A 138 -3.86 21.73 -16.36
CA CYS A 138 -4.61 22.96 -16.04
C CYS A 138 -3.71 24.20 -16.04
N GLN A 139 -2.52 24.12 -15.46
CA GLN A 139 -1.56 25.22 -15.44
C GLN A 139 -1.06 25.59 -16.83
N LYS A 140 -0.66 24.59 -17.62
CA LYS A 140 -0.15 24.79 -18.98
C LYS A 140 -1.19 25.44 -19.87
N LEU A 141 -2.41 24.89 -19.91
CA LEU A 141 -3.48 25.43 -20.76
C LEU A 141 -3.85 26.87 -20.38
N HIS A 142 -3.85 27.20 -19.11
CA HIS A 142 -4.07 28.57 -18.69
C HIS A 142 -2.97 29.52 -19.18
N LEU A 143 -1.70 29.11 -19.07
CA LEU A 143 -0.59 29.92 -19.58
C LEU A 143 -0.63 30.08 -21.11
N ASP A 144 -0.97 29.01 -21.81
CA ASP A 144 -1.07 29.04 -23.28
C ASP A 144 -2.24 29.95 -23.72
N LEU A 145 -3.34 29.91 -23.00
CA LEU A 145 -4.51 30.79 -23.25
C LEU A 145 -4.19 32.29 -23.03
N ILE A 146 -3.43 32.62 -21.97
CA ILE A 146 -2.96 33.99 -21.73
C ILE A 146 -2.09 34.47 -22.89
N LYS A 147 -1.11 33.68 -23.32
CA LYS A 147 -0.25 34.02 -24.47
C LYS A 147 -1.05 34.21 -25.78
N GLU A 148 -2.07 33.40 -25.96
CA GLU A 148 -2.96 33.54 -27.15
C GLU A 148 -3.67 34.88 -27.12
N TYR A 149 -4.20 35.31 -25.96
CA TYR A 149 -4.86 36.61 -25.81
C TYR A 149 -3.91 37.77 -26.07
N GLU A 150 -2.69 37.70 -25.51
CA GLU A 150 -1.64 38.69 -25.72
C GLU A 150 -1.26 38.79 -27.24
N ASN A 151 -1.07 37.65 -27.91
CA ASN A 151 -0.71 37.61 -29.31
C ASN A 151 -1.80 38.14 -30.23
N LYS A 152 -3.08 37.94 -29.86
CA LYS A 152 -4.24 38.44 -30.62
C LYS A 152 -4.61 39.88 -30.26
N GLY A 153 -3.94 40.50 -29.31
CA GLY A 153 -4.25 41.86 -28.82
C GLY A 153 -5.64 41.97 -28.19
N ILE A 154 -6.16 40.90 -27.62
CA ILE A 154 -7.47 40.91 -26.96
C ILE A 154 -7.29 41.56 -25.57
N GLU A 155 -8.01 42.66 -25.36
CA GLU A 155 -8.01 43.32 -24.02
C GLU A 155 -8.85 42.54 -23.02
N GLY A 156 -8.30 42.36 -21.80
CA GLY A 156 -8.97 41.69 -20.69
C GLY A 156 -8.43 40.28 -20.41
N ALA A 157 -8.89 39.70 -19.31
CA ALA A 157 -8.54 38.34 -18.92
C ALA A 157 -9.44 37.32 -19.62
N PRO A 158 -8.90 36.13 -20.00
CA PRO A 158 -9.70 35.04 -20.54
C PRO A 158 -10.80 34.63 -19.56
N SER A 159 -11.97 34.26 -20.08
CA SER A 159 -13.10 33.80 -19.29
C SER A 159 -12.98 32.32 -18.91
N SER A 160 -13.78 31.88 -17.94
CA SER A 160 -13.91 30.45 -17.57
C SER A 160 -14.35 29.61 -18.77
N LYS A 161 -15.17 30.16 -19.67
CA LYS A 161 -15.62 29.48 -20.88
C LYS A 161 -14.46 29.24 -21.86
N ASP A 162 -13.62 30.25 -22.09
CA ASP A 162 -12.45 30.12 -22.97
C ASP A 162 -11.48 29.04 -22.48
N PHE A 163 -11.30 28.98 -21.14
CA PHE A 163 -10.49 27.93 -20.51
C PHE A 163 -11.14 26.55 -20.66
N LEU A 164 -12.45 26.43 -20.49
CA LEU A 164 -13.20 25.20 -20.66
C LEU A 164 -13.07 24.69 -22.11
N ASP A 165 -13.26 25.58 -23.09
CA ASP A 165 -13.16 25.24 -24.52
C ASP A 165 -11.72 24.77 -24.87
N ALA A 166 -10.69 25.44 -24.33
CA ALA A 166 -9.29 25.03 -24.49
C ALA A 166 -9.02 23.66 -23.87
N LEU A 167 -9.63 23.38 -22.71
CA LEU A 167 -9.48 22.12 -21.99
C LEU A 167 -10.15 20.96 -22.73
N VAL A 168 -11.36 21.18 -23.27
CA VAL A 168 -12.07 20.18 -24.10
C VAL A 168 -11.30 19.90 -25.40
N ALA A 169 -10.78 20.94 -26.06
CA ALA A 169 -9.95 20.78 -27.27
C ALA A 169 -8.69 19.96 -26.96
N TYR A 170 -7.99 20.25 -25.85
CA TYR A 170 -6.81 19.52 -25.45
C TYR A 170 -7.11 18.03 -25.21
N LEU A 171 -8.19 17.72 -24.50
CA LEU A 171 -8.56 16.34 -24.15
C LEU A 171 -8.97 15.52 -25.38
N SER A 172 -9.52 16.15 -26.41
CA SER A 172 -9.87 15.46 -27.67
C SER A 172 -8.64 14.91 -28.39
N GLU A 173 -7.49 15.57 -28.24
CA GLU A 173 -6.22 15.21 -28.87
C GLU A 173 -5.27 14.43 -27.96
N ASN A 174 -5.40 14.60 -26.65
CA ASN A 174 -4.47 14.08 -25.66
C ASN A 174 -5.19 13.27 -24.59
N PRO A 175 -5.21 11.92 -24.67
CA PRO A 175 -5.79 11.11 -23.61
C PRO A 175 -5.00 11.25 -22.29
N GLN A 176 -5.72 11.28 -21.18
CA GLN A 176 -5.11 11.32 -19.84
C GLN A 176 -4.48 9.97 -19.50
N ILE A 177 -3.19 9.84 -19.74
CA ILE A 177 -2.45 8.59 -19.53
C ILE A 177 -2.28 8.29 -18.04
N GLY A 178 -1.99 9.30 -17.22
CA GLY A 178 -1.68 9.12 -15.80
C GLY A 178 -2.83 8.52 -15.00
N TYR A 179 -4.04 8.99 -15.20
CA TYR A 179 -5.21 8.45 -14.50
C TYR A 179 -5.50 7.00 -14.92
N ILE A 180 -5.34 6.67 -16.22
CA ILE A 180 -5.51 5.31 -16.74
C ILE A 180 -4.44 4.37 -16.14
N GLN A 181 -3.19 4.84 -16.05
CA GLN A 181 -2.10 4.10 -15.44
C GLN A 181 -2.35 3.86 -13.95
N ALA A 182 -2.85 4.87 -13.21
CA ALA A 182 -3.18 4.74 -11.81
C ALA A 182 -4.28 3.67 -11.57
N LEU A 183 -5.36 3.71 -12.33
CA LEU A 183 -6.42 2.70 -12.26
C LEU A 183 -5.92 1.29 -12.61
N SER A 184 -5.06 1.17 -13.62
CA SER A 184 -4.46 -0.11 -14.01
C SER A 184 -3.54 -0.66 -12.90
N ALA A 185 -2.74 0.21 -12.27
CA ALA A 185 -1.85 -0.16 -11.18
C ALA A 185 -2.64 -0.62 -9.94
N ILE A 186 -3.74 0.08 -9.59
CA ILE A 186 -4.63 -0.34 -8.51
C ILE A 186 -5.20 -1.74 -8.78
N LYS A 187 -5.73 -1.97 -10.00
CA LYS A 187 -6.27 -3.29 -10.38
C LYS A 187 -5.23 -4.40 -10.28
N LYS A 188 -4.00 -4.11 -10.70
CA LYS A 188 -2.88 -5.07 -10.63
C LYS A 188 -2.55 -5.43 -9.18
N GLU A 189 -2.44 -4.43 -8.31
CA GLU A 189 -2.10 -4.64 -6.89
C GLU A 189 -3.22 -5.39 -6.15
N VAL A 190 -4.48 -5.05 -6.41
CA VAL A 190 -5.64 -5.79 -5.89
C VAL A 190 -5.62 -7.24 -6.37
N GLY A 191 -5.30 -7.49 -7.65
CA GLY A 191 -5.20 -8.85 -8.20
C GLY A 191 -4.19 -9.73 -7.48
N VAL A 192 -3.09 -9.17 -6.96
CA VAL A 192 -2.08 -9.91 -6.18
C VAL A 192 -2.62 -10.36 -4.82
N LEU A 193 -3.63 -9.68 -4.26
CA LEU A 193 -4.21 -10.07 -2.97
C LEU A 193 -5.08 -11.33 -3.03
N PHE A 194 -5.51 -11.72 -4.24
CA PHE A 194 -6.41 -12.86 -4.47
C PHE A 194 -5.73 -14.05 -5.18
N ASN A 195 -4.44 -13.93 -5.52
CA ASN A 195 -3.62 -15.00 -6.08
C ASN A 195 -2.61 -15.51 -5.04
#